data_0248edc692b3c0190b70e52f7db191d3
#
_entry.id   0248edc692b3c0190b70e52f7db191d3
#
_cell.length_a   1.000
_cell.length_b   1.000
_cell.length_c   1.000
_cell.angle_alpha   90.00
_cell.angle_beta   90.00
_cell.angle_gamma   90.00
#
_symmetry.space_group_name_H-M   'P 1'
#
loop_
_entity.id
_entity.type
_entity.pdbx_description
1 polymer ?
#
loop_
_entity_poly.entity_id
_entity_poly.type
_entity_poly.pdbx_seq_one_letter_code
_entity_poly.pdbx_strand_id
1 'polypeptide(L)'
;MITGPLPPPVVAALLHAASATIHAELSALPAPLHAFHPAPGEWCVKEVLGHLIESEQRGFAGRIRIILAAGARAGEGLALEGWDQDAVARARNDCARDGAALVEELAQLRAASVSLVAGLTPADLSRGGRHPKVGLLTVADLLHEWVHHDRNHIRQMLANVQGAAWPHMGAAQRFSLP
;
A
#
# COMPACT_ATOMS: atom_id res chain seq x y z
N MET A 1 -19.94 -14.27 -11.44
CA MET A 1 -19.69 -13.11 -10.57
C MET A 1 -19.03 -13.62 -9.29
N ILE A 2 -17.97 -12.95 -8.82
CA ILE A 2 -17.42 -13.22 -7.47
C ILE A 2 -18.44 -12.65 -6.49
N THR A 3 -19.12 -13.51 -5.74
CA THR A 3 -20.24 -13.12 -4.85
C THR A 3 -19.86 -13.12 -3.37
N GLY A 4 -18.59 -13.29 -3.03
CA GLY A 4 -18.09 -13.34 -1.66
C GLY A 4 -16.76 -12.63 -1.47
N PRO A 5 -16.26 -12.54 -0.20
CA PRO A 5 -14.96 -11.94 0.11
C PRO A 5 -13.83 -12.73 -0.55
N LEU A 6 -12.74 -12.04 -0.85
CA LEU A 6 -11.54 -12.68 -1.40
C LEU A 6 -10.90 -13.59 -0.33
N PRO A 7 -10.65 -14.87 -0.64
CA PRO A 7 -9.98 -15.76 0.30
C PRO A 7 -8.50 -15.37 0.49
N PRO A 8 -7.89 -15.64 1.66
CA PRO A 8 -6.50 -15.24 1.96
C PRO A 8 -5.47 -15.63 0.90
N PRO A 9 -5.49 -16.83 0.27
CA PRO A 9 -4.55 -17.14 -0.80
C PRO A 9 -4.67 -16.24 -2.04
N VAL A 10 -5.88 -15.78 -2.37
CA VAL A 10 -6.10 -14.85 -3.48
C VAL A 10 -5.59 -13.46 -3.09
N VAL A 11 -5.85 -13.01 -1.87
CA VAL A 11 -5.28 -11.75 -1.36
C VAL A 11 -3.76 -11.79 -1.39
N ALA A 12 -3.14 -12.85 -0.89
CA ALA A 12 -1.69 -13.04 -0.91
C ALA A 12 -1.12 -12.95 -2.35
N ALA A 13 -1.77 -13.59 -3.32
CA ALA A 13 -1.38 -13.51 -4.73
C ALA A 13 -1.52 -12.07 -5.29
N LEU A 14 -2.58 -11.34 -4.92
CA LEU A 14 -2.79 -9.95 -5.33
C LEU A 14 -1.76 -9.00 -4.71
N LEU A 15 -1.38 -9.20 -3.46
CA LEU A 15 -0.32 -8.44 -2.79
C LEU A 15 1.05 -8.69 -3.44
N HIS A 16 1.35 -9.95 -3.77
CA HIS A 16 2.56 -10.30 -4.51
C HIS A 16 2.60 -9.63 -5.90
N ALA A 17 1.51 -9.68 -6.64
CA ALA A 17 1.39 -9.04 -7.95
C ALA A 17 1.53 -7.51 -7.86
N ALA A 18 1.02 -6.87 -6.81
CA ALA A 18 1.20 -5.45 -6.57
C ALA A 18 2.69 -5.09 -6.42
N SER A 19 3.44 -5.85 -5.60
CA SER A 19 4.88 -5.65 -5.42
C SER A 19 5.65 -5.83 -6.72
N ALA A 20 5.33 -6.85 -7.50
CA ALA A 20 5.95 -7.08 -8.80
C ALA A 20 5.69 -5.93 -9.79
N THR A 21 4.47 -5.39 -9.81
CA THR A 21 4.11 -4.23 -10.64
C THR A 21 4.91 -3.00 -10.23
N ILE A 22 4.97 -2.69 -8.93
CA ILE A 22 5.74 -1.56 -8.39
C ILE A 22 7.22 -1.69 -8.77
N HIS A 23 7.79 -2.87 -8.59
CA HIS A 23 9.19 -3.14 -8.94
C HIS A 23 9.45 -2.92 -10.43
N ALA A 24 8.58 -3.44 -11.32
CA ALA A 24 8.74 -3.31 -12.76
C ALA A 24 8.67 -1.84 -13.21
N GLU A 25 7.70 -1.09 -12.74
CA GLU A 25 7.53 0.33 -13.06
C GLU A 25 8.75 1.16 -12.61
N LEU A 26 9.17 0.99 -11.36
CA LEU A 26 10.28 1.76 -10.82
C LEU A 26 11.62 1.42 -11.45
N SER A 27 11.85 0.15 -11.78
CA SER A 27 13.07 -0.28 -12.45
C SER A 27 13.19 0.28 -13.87
N ALA A 28 12.06 0.64 -14.51
CA ALA A 28 12.03 1.26 -15.82
C ALA A 28 12.24 2.79 -15.77
N LEU A 29 12.06 3.42 -14.62
CA LEU A 29 12.15 4.88 -14.49
C LEU A 29 13.59 5.33 -14.23
N PRO A 30 14.08 6.37 -14.91
CA PRO A 30 15.34 7.01 -14.55
C PRO A 30 15.20 7.76 -13.21
N ALA A 31 16.30 7.82 -12.46
CA ALA A 31 16.33 8.40 -11.11
C ALA A 31 15.65 9.79 -10.94
N PRO A 32 15.76 10.73 -11.90
CA PRO A 32 15.04 12.00 -11.80
C PRO A 32 13.51 11.85 -11.73
N LEU A 33 12.93 10.86 -12.39
CA LEU A 33 11.49 10.62 -12.36
C LEU A 33 11.01 9.99 -11.05
N HIS A 34 11.89 9.33 -10.29
CA HIS A 34 11.55 8.85 -8.94
C HIS A 34 11.23 9.99 -7.97
N ALA A 35 11.81 11.18 -8.16
CA ALA A 35 11.61 12.36 -7.33
C ALA A 35 10.72 13.44 -7.99
N PHE A 36 10.09 13.10 -9.11
CA PHE A 36 9.21 14.04 -9.80
C PHE A 36 7.87 14.19 -9.06
N HIS A 37 7.52 15.44 -8.75
CA HIS A 37 6.22 15.80 -8.18
C HIS A 37 5.31 16.31 -9.29
N PRO A 38 4.14 15.67 -9.55
CA PRO A 38 3.26 16.07 -10.65
C PRO A 38 2.62 17.45 -10.45
N ALA A 39 2.44 17.86 -9.19
CA ALA A 39 1.96 19.18 -8.80
C ALA A 39 2.47 19.57 -7.40
N PRO A 40 2.40 20.85 -7.01
CA PRO A 40 2.72 21.28 -5.65
C PRO A 40 1.86 20.55 -4.61
N GLY A 41 2.52 19.91 -3.63
CA GLY A 41 1.85 19.14 -2.57
C GLY A 41 1.50 17.70 -2.92
N GLU A 42 1.65 17.30 -4.18
CA GLU A 42 1.48 15.90 -4.58
C GLU A 42 2.76 15.10 -4.29
N TRP A 43 2.62 13.85 -3.93
CA TRP A 43 3.75 12.98 -3.61
C TRP A 43 4.50 12.52 -4.86
N CYS A 44 5.83 12.51 -4.79
CA CYS A 44 6.66 11.82 -5.75
C CYS A 44 6.57 10.29 -5.56
N VAL A 45 7.06 9.52 -6.53
CA VAL A 45 7.01 8.06 -6.49
C VAL A 45 7.70 7.48 -5.24
N LYS A 46 8.81 8.08 -4.78
CA LYS A 46 9.52 7.64 -3.57
C LYS A 46 8.73 7.87 -2.29
N GLU A 47 7.97 8.96 -2.20
CA GLU A 47 7.07 9.22 -1.07
C GLU A 47 5.90 8.24 -1.05
N VAL A 48 5.35 7.90 -2.21
CA VAL A 48 4.34 6.84 -2.32
C VAL A 48 4.91 5.49 -1.84
N LEU A 49 6.15 5.15 -2.21
CA LEU A 49 6.81 3.93 -1.70
C LEU A 49 6.98 3.96 -0.19
N GLY A 50 7.44 5.07 0.38
CA GLY A 50 7.57 5.22 1.82
C GLY A 50 6.26 5.05 2.55
N HIS A 51 5.17 5.58 1.98
CA HIS A 51 3.83 5.38 2.52
C HIS A 51 3.40 3.90 2.46
N LEU A 52 3.69 3.19 1.37
CA LEU A 52 3.41 1.76 1.26
C LEU A 52 4.20 0.94 2.30
N ILE A 53 5.48 1.27 2.53
CA ILE A 53 6.32 0.65 3.55
C ILE A 53 5.72 0.82 4.95
N GLU A 54 5.33 2.03 5.32
CA GLU A 54 4.69 2.31 6.62
C GLU A 54 3.33 1.61 6.76
N SER A 55 2.55 1.62 5.68
CA SER A 55 1.26 0.93 5.65
C SER A 55 1.41 -0.58 5.80
N GLU A 56 2.47 -1.17 5.23
CA GLU A 56 2.83 -2.57 5.42
C GLU A 56 3.16 -2.87 6.88
N GLN A 57 4.04 -2.08 7.48
CA GLN A 57 4.56 -2.33 8.83
C GLN A 57 3.53 -2.06 9.93
N ARG A 58 2.85 -0.91 9.86
CA ARG A 58 1.94 -0.42 10.91
C ARG A 58 0.48 -0.69 10.59
N GLY A 59 0.12 -0.48 9.30
CA GLY A 59 -1.26 -0.46 8.86
C GLY A 59 -1.87 -1.85 8.76
N PHE A 60 -1.33 -2.67 7.92
CA PHE A 60 -1.92 -3.95 7.56
C PHE A 60 -1.27 -5.12 8.29
N ALA A 61 -0.07 -5.54 7.90
CA ALA A 61 0.60 -6.67 8.53
C ALA A 61 0.82 -6.45 10.03
N GLY A 62 1.18 -5.23 10.43
CA GLY A 62 1.37 -4.89 11.85
C GLY A 62 0.10 -5.08 12.65
N ARG A 63 -1.03 -4.53 12.19
CA ARG A 63 -2.32 -4.71 12.88
C ARG A 63 -2.78 -6.17 12.90
N ILE A 64 -2.64 -6.89 11.80
CA ILE A 64 -2.98 -8.31 11.74
C ILE A 64 -2.18 -9.09 12.79
N ARG A 65 -0.85 -8.87 12.89
CA ARG A 65 -0.03 -9.52 13.91
C ARG A 65 -0.48 -9.19 15.34
N ILE A 66 -0.82 -7.94 15.63
CA ILE A 66 -1.34 -7.50 16.93
C ILE A 66 -2.66 -8.21 17.26
N ILE A 67 -3.59 -8.25 16.31
CA ILE A 67 -4.90 -8.91 16.47
C ILE A 67 -4.72 -10.42 16.73
N LEU A 68 -3.86 -11.09 15.97
CA LEU A 68 -3.59 -12.51 16.11
C LEU A 68 -2.91 -12.83 17.45
N ALA A 69 -1.91 -12.06 17.84
CA ALA A 69 -1.17 -12.24 19.09
C ALA A 69 -2.07 -12.04 20.33
N ALA A 70 -2.99 -11.09 20.26
CA ALA A 70 -3.97 -10.86 21.34
C ALA A 70 -5.03 -11.97 21.41
N GLY A 71 -5.22 -12.77 20.35
CA GLY A 71 -6.32 -13.72 20.25
C GLY A 71 -7.70 -13.10 20.28
N ALA A 72 -7.79 -11.77 20.20
CA ALA A 72 -9.00 -11.00 20.43
C ALA A 72 -10.05 -11.23 19.35
N ARG A 73 -11.28 -11.50 19.78
CA ARG A 73 -12.45 -11.50 18.89
C ARG A 73 -12.84 -10.06 18.56
N ALA A 74 -13.45 -9.88 17.39
CA ALA A 74 -13.97 -8.60 17.00
C ALA A 74 -14.97 -8.09 18.07
N GLY A 75 -14.70 -6.90 18.62
CA GLY A 75 -15.52 -6.30 19.70
C GLY A 75 -15.02 -6.48 21.13
N GLU A 76 -13.99 -7.30 21.40
CA GLU A 76 -13.45 -7.54 22.75
C GLU A 76 -12.52 -6.43 23.29
N GLY A 77 -12.53 -5.25 22.68
CA GLY A 77 -11.85 -4.07 23.26
C GLY A 77 -10.38 -3.90 22.92
N LEU A 78 -9.77 -4.74 22.05
CA LEU A 78 -8.42 -4.52 21.59
C LEU A 78 -8.33 -3.17 20.86
N ALA A 79 -7.51 -2.25 21.37
CA ALA A 79 -7.25 -0.97 20.73
C ALA A 79 -6.19 -1.12 19.64
N LEU A 80 -6.46 -0.55 18.45
CA LEU A 80 -5.51 -0.42 17.36
C LEU A 80 -5.08 1.04 17.26
N GLU A 81 -3.78 1.26 17.04
CA GLU A 81 -3.27 2.61 16.89
C GLU A 81 -3.58 3.20 15.52
N GLY A 82 -3.93 4.50 15.51
CA GLY A 82 -3.89 5.35 14.32
C GLY A 82 -2.55 6.09 14.25
N TRP A 83 -2.18 6.57 13.07
CA TRP A 83 -1.05 7.47 12.91
C TRP A 83 -1.39 8.62 11.97
N ASP A 84 -0.65 9.73 12.10
CA ASP A 84 -0.68 10.85 11.18
C ASP A 84 0.22 10.51 9.97
N GLN A 85 -0.41 10.19 8.83
CA GLN A 85 0.30 9.78 7.61
C GLN A 85 1.20 10.91 7.08
N ASP A 86 0.74 12.16 7.15
CA ASP A 86 1.50 13.29 6.65
C ASP A 86 2.72 13.60 7.53
N ALA A 87 2.56 13.49 8.85
CA ALA A 87 3.69 13.64 9.77
C ALA A 87 4.74 12.55 9.56
N VAL A 88 4.31 11.30 9.34
CA VAL A 88 5.21 10.18 9.06
C VAL A 88 5.91 10.36 7.71
N ALA A 89 5.19 10.72 6.65
CA ALA A 89 5.77 10.97 5.33
C ALA A 89 6.84 12.07 5.38
N ARG A 90 6.55 13.19 6.07
CA ARG A 90 7.52 14.26 6.28
C ARG A 90 8.77 13.80 7.06
N ALA A 91 8.58 13.02 8.12
CA ALA A 91 9.69 12.52 8.93
C ALA A 91 10.57 11.52 8.19
N ARG A 92 9.99 10.71 7.31
CA ARG A 92 10.72 9.75 6.48
C ARG A 92 11.60 10.42 5.42
N ASN A 93 11.16 11.55 4.87
CA ASN A 93 11.88 12.28 3.81
C ASN A 93 12.32 11.36 2.64
N ASP A 94 11.43 10.48 2.20
CA ASP A 94 11.76 9.43 1.22
C ASP A 94 12.15 9.99 -0.15
N CYS A 95 11.73 11.22 -0.49
CA CYS A 95 12.15 11.87 -1.72
C CYS A 95 13.68 12.07 -1.80
N ALA A 96 14.38 12.17 -0.67
CA ALA A 96 15.84 12.24 -0.60
C ALA A 96 16.54 10.87 -0.57
N ARG A 97 15.81 9.76 -0.39
CA ARG A 97 16.36 8.41 -0.30
C ARG A 97 16.65 7.81 -1.68
N ASP A 98 17.41 6.74 -1.70
CA ASP A 98 17.61 5.91 -2.89
C ASP A 98 16.34 5.13 -3.24
N GLY A 99 15.87 5.25 -4.50
CA GLY A 99 14.63 4.59 -4.94
C GLY A 99 14.76 3.06 -4.98
N ALA A 100 15.91 2.53 -5.37
CA ALA A 100 16.13 1.09 -5.41
C ALA A 100 16.13 0.49 -4.00
N ALA A 101 16.71 1.20 -3.02
CA ALA A 101 16.66 0.78 -1.62
C ALA A 101 15.24 0.76 -1.06
N LEU A 102 14.38 1.73 -1.44
CA LEU A 102 12.97 1.73 -1.04
C LEU A 102 12.18 0.56 -1.65
N VAL A 103 12.44 0.24 -2.91
CA VAL A 103 11.83 -0.93 -3.59
C VAL A 103 12.21 -2.23 -2.90
N GLU A 104 13.49 -2.40 -2.56
CA GLU A 104 13.99 -3.59 -1.88
C GLU A 104 13.41 -3.70 -0.46
N GLU A 105 13.33 -2.59 0.29
CA GLU A 105 12.69 -2.54 1.61
C GLU A 105 11.23 -3.00 1.54
N LEU A 106 10.46 -2.48 0.57
CA LEU A 106 9.07 -2.89 0.37
C LEU A 106 8.97 -4.37 -0.03
N ALA A 107 9.84 -4.86 -0.92
CA ALA A 107 9.83 -6.24 -1.38
C ALA A 107 10.06 -7.25 -0.25
N GLN A 108 11.01 -6.95 0.65
CA GLN A 108 11.30 -7.79 1.82
C GLN A 108 10.11 -7.83 2.80
N LEU A 109 9.52 -6.69 3.10
CA LEU A 109 8.33 -6.60 3.94
C LEU A 109 7.16 -7.36 3.32
N ARG A 110 6.95 -7.18 2.03
CA ARG A 110 5.88 -7.83 1.26
C ARG A 110 6.01 -9.35 1.23
N ALA A 111 7.21 -9.89 1.08
CA ALA A 111 7.43 -11.33 1.15
C ALA A 111 6.97 -11.93 2.48
N ALA A 112 7.30 -11.26 3.60
CA ALA A 112 6.84 -11.67 4.92
C ALA A 112 5.33 -11.54 5.10
N SER A 113 4.74 -10.50 4.51
CA SER A 113 3.29 -10.25 4.55
C SER A 113 2.49 -11.24 3.72
N VAL A 114 2.98 -11.58 2.52
CA VAL A 114 2.38 -12.62 1.66
C VAL A 114 2.34 -13.95 2.40
N SER A 115 3.43 -14.33 3.08
CA SER A 115 3.49 -15.54 3.91
C SER A 115 2.52 -15.49 5.09
N LEU A 116 2.42 -14.35 5.78
CA LEU A 116 1.45 -14.14 6.86
C LEU A 116 0.02 -14.35 6.36
N VAL A 117 -0.34 -13.67 5.26
CA VAL A 117 -1.71 -13.71 4.72
C VAL A 117 -2.07 -15.10 4.20
N ALA A 118 -1.14 -15.79 3.52
CA ALA A 118 -1.37 -17.14 3.03
C ALA A 118 -1.62 -18.16 4.15
N GLY A 119 -1.09 -17.91 5.35
CA GLY A 119 -1.25 -18.77 6.53
C GLY A 119 -2.52 -18.50 7.35
N LEU A 120 -3.32 -17.48 7.01
CA LEU A 120 -4.53 -17.16 7.77
C LEU A 120 -5.62 -18.21 7.61
N THR A 121 -6.27 -18.56 8.72
CA THR A 121 -7.41 -19.46 8.78
C THR A 121 -8.74 -18.71 8.72
N PRO A 122 -9.87 -19.36 8.38
CA PRO A 122 -11.18 -18.73 8.46
C PRO A 122 -11.51 -18.15 9.85
N ALA A 123 -11.03 -18.76 10.93
CA ALA A 123 -11.23 -18.27 12.29
C ALA A 123 -10.48 -16.95 12.54
N ASP A 124 -9.34 -16.75 11.91
CA ASP A 124 -8.55 -15.52 12.05
C ASP A 124 -9.25 -14.33 11.37
N LEU A 125 -9.99 -14.54 10.31
CA LEU A 125 -10.67 -13.49 9.54
C LEU A 125 -11.70 -12.73 10.36
N SER A 126 -12.33 -13.38 11.34
CA SER A 126 -13.34 -12.77 12.21
C SER A 126 -12.76 -12.08 13.44
N ARG A 127 -11.45 -12.19 13.68
CA ARG A 127 -10.75 -11.47 14.76
C ARG A 127 -10.62 -10.00 14.40
N GLY A 128 -10.47 -9.13 15.40
CA GLY A 128 -10.39 -7.70 15.12
C GLY A 128 -10.06 -6.85 16.33
N GLY A 129 -9.97 -5.55 16.09
CA GLY A 129 -9.74 -4.53 17.11
C GLY A 129 -10.41 -3.21 16.76
N ARG A 130 -10.39 -2.25 17.67
CA ARG A 130 -10.98 -0.91 17.51
C ARG A 130 -9.91 0.09 17.07
N HIS A 131 -10.11 0.63 15.90
CA HIS A 131 -9.31 1.74 15.39
C HIS A 131 -9.99 3.07 15.74
N PRO A 132 -9.25 4.12 16.20
CA PRO A 132 -9.84 5.36 16.70
C PRO A 132 -10.69 6.12 15.66
N LYS A 133 -10.34 6.02 14.38
CA LYS A 133 -11.01 6.77 13.30
C LYS A 133 -12.18 6.01 12.68
N VAL A 134 -12.06 4.69 12.50
CA VAL A 134 -13.04 3.91 11.71
C VAL A 134 -13.81 2.87 12.53
N GLY A 135 -13.53 2.75 13.83
CA GLY A 135 -14.21 1.81 14.70
C GLY A 135 -13.70 0.40 14.60
N LEU A 136 -14.60 -0.57 14.61
CA LEU A 136 -14.22 -1.99 14.53
C LEU A 136 -13.63 -2.33 13.17
N LEU A 137 -12.44 -2.96 13.21
CA LEU A 137 -11.76 -3.52 12.04
C LEU A 137 -11.47 -4.99 12.29
N THR A 138 -11.93 -5.85 11.40
CA THR A 138 -11.59 -7.28 11.37
C THR A 138 -10.34 -7.53 10.51
N VAL A 139 -9.75 -8.70 10.65
CA VAL A 139 -8.68 -9.15 9.74
C VAL A 139 -9.20 -9.18 8.30
N ALA A 140 -10.45 -9.64 8.09
CA ALA A 140 -11.06 -9.64 6.76
C ALA A 140 -11.15 -8.23 6.16
N ASP A 141 -11.55 -7.21 6.94
CA ASP A 141 -11.61 -5.82 6.48
C ASP A 141 -10.21 -5.32 6.09
N LEU A 142 -9.20 -5.59 6.92
CA LEU A 142 -7.82 -5.21 6.65
C LEU A 142 -7.29 -5.84 5.36
N LEU A 143 -7.60 -7.10 5.07
CA LEU A 143 -7.16 -7.77 3.84
C LEU A 143 -7.75 -7.11 2.58
N HIS A 144 -9.04 -6.77 2.60
CA HIS A 144 -9.70 -6.15 1.44
C HIS A 144 -9.25 -4.70 1.25
N GLU A 145 -9.13 -3.95 2.35
CA GLU A 145 -8.57 -2.60 2.33
C GLU A 145 -7.13 -2.60 1.79
N TRP A 146 -6.31 -3.56 2.17
CA TRP A 146 -4.93 -3.65 1.69
C TRP A 146 -4.84 -3.82 0.18
N VAL A 147 -5.64 -4.72 -0.39
CA VAL A 147 -5.71 -4.89 -1.85
C VAL A 147 -6.15 -3.60 -2.54
N HIS A 148 -7.18 -2.93 -2.01
CA HIS A 148 -7.69 -1.67 -2.56
C HIS A 148 -6.64 -0.55 -2.43
N HIS A 149 -6.00 -0.41 -1.29
CA HIS A 149 -4.96 0.57 -0.98
C HIS A 149 -3.76 0.45 -1.94
N ASP A 150 -3.21 -0.75 -2.12
CA ASP A 150 -2.13 -0.98 -3.06
C ASP A 150 -2.49 -0.54 -4.49
N ARG A 151 -3.70 -0.88 -4.96
CA ARG A 151 -4.15 -0.48 -6.30
C ARG A 151 -4.30 1.03 -6.45
N ASN A 152 -4.75 1.72 -5.40
CA ASN A 152 -4.81 3.18 -5.40
C ASN A 152 -3.41 3.81 -5.52
N HIS A 153 -2.43 3.31 -4.77
CA HIS A 153 -1.07 3.85 -4.82
C HIS A 153 -0.31 3.47 -6.10
N ILE A 154 -0.55 2.30 -6.68
CA ILE A 154 -0.05 1.97 -8.02
C ILE A 154 -0.60 2.97 -9.05
N ARG A 155 -1.91 3.28 -9.02
CA ARG A 155 -2.48 4.30 -9.91
C ARG A 155 -1.85 5.67 -9.70
N GLN A 156 -1.58 6.06 -8.45
CA GLN A 156 -0.90 7.32 -8.13
C GLN A 156 0.51 7.35 -8.72
N MET A 157 1.28 6.28 -8.60
CA MET A 157 2.61 6.17 -9.21
C MET A 157 2.56 6.28 -10.74
N LEU A 158 1.60 5.59 -11.39
CA LEU A 158 1.39 5.66 -12.83
C LEU A 158 0.97 7.07 -13.27
N ALA A 159 0.15 7.76 -12.48
CA ALA A 159 -0.25 9.15 -12.74
C ALA A 159 0.96 10.11 -12.68
N ASN A 160 1.94 9.87 -11.82
CA ASN A 160 3.18 10.66 -11.80
C ASN A 160 3.94 10.51 -13.13
N VAL A 161 4.05 9.28 -13.65
CA VAL A 161 4.68 9.02 -14.96
C VAL A 161 3.93 9.70 -16.09
N GLN A 162 2.59 9.60 -16.08
CA GLN A 162 1.73 10.30 -17.05
C GLN A 162 1.91 11.81 -16.97
N GLY A 163 1.98 12.38 -15.76
CA GLY A 163 2.22 13.81 -15.54
C GLY A 163 3.57 14.27 -16.10
N ALA A 164 4.61 13.47 -15.95
CA ALA A 164 5.91 13.74 -16.55
C ALA A 164 5.92 13.66 -18.08
N ALA A 165 5.15 12.74 -18.65
CA ALA A 165 5.05 12.59 -20.11
C ALA A 165 4.17 13.65 -20.77
N TRP A 166 3.15 14.15 -20.07
CA TRP A 166 2.11 15.04 -20.61
C TRP A 166 2.64 16.27 -21.38
N PRO A 167 3.60 17.07 -20.84
CA PRO A 167 4.10 18.26 -21.54
C PRO A 167 4.77 17.95 -22.89
N HIS A 168 5.19 16.71 -23.09
CA HIS A 168 5.95 16.26 -24.27
C HIS A 168 5.09 15.61 -25.34
N MET A 169 3.78 15.46 -25.10
CA MET A 169 2.86 14.83 -26.06
C MET A 169 2.51 15.73 -27.26
N GLY A 170 2.75 17.05 -27.19
CA GLY A 170 2.44 17.96 -28.28
C GLY A 170 0.97 17.86 -28.74
N ALA A 171 0.74 17.74 -30.05
CA ALA A 171 -0.61 17.63 -30.60
C ALA A 171 -1.35 16.35 -30.16
N ALA A 172 -0.64 15.30 -29.74
CA ALA A 172 -1.24 14.05 -29.29
C ALA A 172 -2.02 14.20 -27.98
N GLN A 173 -1.81 15.27 -27.21
CA GLN A 173 -2.64 15.58 -26.04
C GLN A 173 -4.14 15.55 -26.34
N ARG A 174 -4.51 15.91 -27.58
CA ARG A 174 -5.91 15.94 -28.04
C ARG A 174 -6.61 14.57 -28.01
N PHE A 175 -5.85 13.48 -28.07
CA PHE A 175 -6.41 12.12 -27.93
C PHE A 175 -6.79 11.77 -26.50
N SER A 176 -6.23 12.47 -25.50
CA SER A 176 -6.42 12.20 -24.08
C SER A 176 -7.29 13.26 -23.38
N LEU A 177 -7.74 14.28 -24.10
CA LEU A 177 -8.72 15.25 -23.60
C LEU A 177 -10.13 14.65 -23.74
N PRO A 178 -11.03 14.87 -22.75
CA PRO A 178 -12.42 14.41 -22.82
C PRO A 178 -13.19 15.09 -23.94
#